data_1ecb05b3512a02fe898e33a9460fba23
#
_entry.id   1ecb05b3512a02fe898e33a9460fba23
#
_cell.length_a   1.000
_cell.length_b   1.000
_cell.length_c   1.000
_cell.angle_alpha   90.00
_cell.angle_beta   90.00
_cell.angle_gamma   90.00
#
_symmetry.space_group_name_H-M   'P 1'
#
loop_
_entity.id
_entity.type
_entity.pdbx_description
1 polymer ?
#
loop_
_entity_poly.entity_id
_entity_poly.type
_entity_poly.pdbx_seq_one_letter_code
_entity_poly.pdbx_strand_id
1 'polypeptide(L)'
;KYLKGDSQGDIDPSYNGPEGFSGNTFSAAAPADNFSLPNVSTFATAPIPSADVRMVNANYDGHFHTFNVEFNGNTIFTDNTIFGYGRHDYNFNIPAASLPLSNSLVFSGVANSGGTNLMSVTYFKLQYPHANSFNGELEPFQFFSVSNGGSKARVDFTDFLNSDNSTRFIYIIAGDTVSKVTTVRTGNLLQALIPVNGGEKNCLLA
;
A
#
# COMPACT_ATOMS: atom_id res chain seq x y z
N LYS A 1 -0.59 5.14 -2.49
CA LYS A 1 -1.95 5.43 -2.93
C LYS A 1 -2.01 5.18 -4.43
N TYR A 2 -2.76 4.18 -4.87
CA TYR A 2 -2.99 3.92 -6.29
C TYR A 2 -4.32 4.56 -6.66
N LEU A 3 -4.28 5.47 -7.61
CA LEU A 3 -5.46 6.00 -8.29
C LEU A 3 -5.52 5.33 -9.66
N LYS A 4 -6.39 4.34 -9.81
CA LYS A 4 -6.70 3.76 -11.11
C LYS A 4 -8.14 4.18 -11.41
N GLY A 5 -8.36 4.96 -12.45
CA GLY A 5 -9.70 5.38 -12.73
C GLY A 5 -9.99 5.78 -14.13
N ASP A 6 -11.11 5.26 -14.64
CA ASP A 6 -11.87 5.87 -15.71
C ASP A 6 -13.08 6.60 -15.10
N SER A 7 -13.47 7.73 -15.70
CA SER A 7 -14.72 8.39 -15.36
C SER A 7 -15.88 7.51 -15.86
N GLN A 8 -16.57 6.85 -14.97
CA GLN A 8 -17.78 6.12 -15.30
C GLN A 8 -18.93 7.13 -15.46
N GLY A 9 -19.53 7.13 -16.63
CA GLY A 9 -20.42 8.20 -17.10
C GLY A 9 -21.77 8.35 -16.46
N ASP A 10 -22.21 7.56 -15.48
CA ASP A 10 -23.50 7.66 -14.80
C ASP A 10 -23.37 7.41 -13.29
N ILE A 11 -22.43 8.08 -12.67
CA ILE A 11 -22.21 7.93 -11.24
C ILE A 11 -23.08 8.92 -10.50
N ASP A 12 -23.87 8.44 -9.54
CA ASP A 12 -24.56 9.28 -8.58
C ASP A 12 -23.55 10.25 -7.91
N PRO A 13 -23.80 11.57 -7.93
CA PRO A 13 -22.89 12.55 -7.33
C PRO A 13 -22.54 12.29 -5.86
N SER A 14 -23.34 11.51 -5.14
CA SER A 14 -23.06 11.09 -3.76
C SER A 14 -21.85 10.15 -3.65
N TYR A 15 -21.42 9.50 -4.73
CA TYR A 15 -20.20 8.70 -4.78
C TYR A 15 -18.94 9.50 -4.92
N ASN A 16 -19.06 10.63 -5.57
CA ASN A 16 -17.95 11.49 -5.82
C ASN A 16 -17.53 12.18 -4.52
N GLY A 17 -16.88 11.43 -3.65
CA GLY A 17 -15.93 12.09 -2.77
C GLY A 17 -14.95 12.89 -3.65
N PRO A 18 -14.13 13.78 -3.10
CA PRO A 18 -13.38 14.80 -3.87
C PRO A 18 -12.42 14.24 -4.93
N GLU A 19 -12.39 12.96 -5.18
CA GLU A 19 -11.46 12.34 -6.12
C GLU A 19 -12.07 11.93 -7.46
N GLY A 20 -13.41 11.77 -7.57
CA GLY A 20 -14.15 11.57 -8.84
C GLY A 20 -13.73 10.38 -9.74
N PHE A 21 -12.86 9.51 -9.27
CA PHE A 21 -12.32 8.38 -10.03
C PHE A 21 -12.52 7.08 -9.28
N SER A 22 -12.94 6.05 -10.02
CA SER A 22 -12.98 4.68 -9.55
C SER A 22 -12.17 3.78 -10.49
N GLY A 23 -11.78 2.61 -10.05
CA GLY A 23 -11.18 1.58 -10.89
C GLY A 23 -12.20 0.99 -11.88
N ASN A 24 -11.78 -0.05 -12.57
CA ASN A 24 -12.69 -0.82 -13.40
C ASN A 24 -13.79 -1.43 -12.53
N THR A 25 -15.00 -1.52 -13.07
CA THR A 25 -16.05 -2.27 -12.39
C THR A 25 -15.77 -3.77 -12.45
N PHE A 26 -16.02 -4.44 -11.36
CA PHE A 26 -15.97 -5.89 -11.27
C PHE A 26 -17.30 -6.43 -10.73
N SER A 27 -17.61 -7.68 -11.07
CA SER A 27 -18.79 -8.40 -10.61
C SER A 27 -18.52 -9.91 -10.67
N ALA A 28 -19.51 -10.71 -10.31
CA ALA A 28 -19.42 -12.17 -10.51
C ALA A 28 -19.28 -12.58 -12.00
N ALA A 29 -19.76 -11.74 -12.93
CA ALA A 29 -19.71 -12.00 -14.38
C ALA A 29 -18.63 -11.16 -15.09
N ALA A 30 -18.13 -10.10 -14.48
CA ALA A 30 -17.08 -9.24 -15.02
C ALA A 30 -15.71 -9.63 -14.41
N PRO A 31 -14.61 -9.33 -15.12
CA PRO A 31 -13.28 -9.62 -14.63
C PRO A 31 -13.01 -9.00 -13.26
N ALA A 32 -12.30 -9.74 -12.40
CA ALA A 32 -11.80 -9.23 -11.14
C ALA A 32 -10.85 -8.03 -11.35
N ASP A 33 -10.85 -7.08 -10.42
CA ASP A 33 -9.84 -6.01 -10.40
C ASP A 33 -8.59 -6.53 -9.69
N ASN A 34 -7.47 -6.51 -10.41
CA ASN A 34 -6.22 -7.11 -9.97
C ASN A 34 -5.11 -6.05 -9.87
N PHE A 35 -4.51 -5.96 -8.70
CA PHE A 35 -3.41 -5.06 -8.39
C PHE A 35 -2.13 -5.87 -8.17
N SER A 36 -1.13 -5.63 -9.02
CA SER A 36 0.22 -6.17 -8.81
C SER A 36 0.98 -5.29 -7.81
N LEU A 37 1.58 -5.94 -6.81
CA LEU A 37 2.37 -5.31 -5.76
C LEU A 37 3.81 -5.84 -5.85
N PRO A 38 4.63 -5.28 -6.74
CA PRO A 38 6.03 -5.69 -6.87
C PRO A 38 6.89 -5.11 -5.73
N ASN A 39 8.05 -5.71 -5.54
CA ASN A 39 9.13 -5.22 -4.67
C ASN A 39 8.74 -5.04 -3.19
N VAL A 40 7.78 -5.84 -2.70
CA VAL A 40 7.41 -5.85 -1.30
C VAL A 40 8.47 -6.59 -0.50
N SER A 41 9.25 -5.87 0.27
CA SER A 41 10.28 -6.44 1.15
C SER A 41 9.85 -6.33 2.61
N THR A 42 9.31 -7.42 3.14
CA THR A 42 8.73 -7.44 4.49
C THR A 42 9.79 -7.75 5.56
N PHE A 43 9.73 -7.00 6.65
CA PHE A 43 10.47 -7.32 7.87
C PHE A 43 9.63 -8.23 8.76
N ALA A 44 10.07 -9.47 8.94
CA ALA A 44 9.26 -10.58 9.46
C ALA A 44 8.86 -10.48 10.95
N THR A 45 9.42 -9.56 11.72
CA THR A 45 9.18 -9.46 13.18
C THR A 45 8.38 -8.25 13.61
N ALA A 46 7.78 -7.55 12.67
CA ALA A 46 7.11 -6.27 12.89
C ALA A 46 5.56 -6.41 12.81
N PRO A 47 4.80 -5.32 12.94
CA PRO A 47 3.35 -5.36 12.93
C PRO A 47 2.77 -6.09 11.71
N ILE A 48 1.64 -6.75 11.93
CA ILE A 48 0.91 -7.41 10.85
C ILE A 48 0.57 -6.38 9.76
N PRO A 49 0.86 -6.66 8.48
CA PRO A 49 0.46 -5.82 7.37
C PRO A 49 -1.04 -5.61 7.33
N SER A 50 -1.47 -4.42 6.92
CA SER A 50 -2.88 -4.09 6.77
C SER A 50 -3.15 -3.35 5.47
N ALA A 51 -4.39 -3.43 5.00
CA ALA A 51 -4.85 -2.67 3.85
C ALA A 51 -6.06 -1.82 4.22
N ASP A 52 -6.01 -0.54 3.84
CA ASP A 52 -7.16 0.34 3.83
C ASP A 52 -7.69 0.39 2.39
N VAL A 53 -8.96 0.10 2.21
CA VAL A 53 -9.60 0.03 0.90
C VAL A 53 -10.85 0.88 0.89
N ARG A 54 -11.05 1.65 -0.17
CA ARG A 54 -12.32 2.31 -0.45
C ARG A 54 -12.91 1.73 -1.70
N MET A 55 -14.18 1.38 -1.61
CA MET A 55 -14.97 0.83 -2.70
C MET A 55 -16.26 1.61 -2.87
N VAL A 56 -16.82 1.51 -4.07
CA VAL A 56 -18.14 2.04 -4.41
C VAL A 56 -18.95 0.98 -5.13
N ASN A 57 -20.26 0.98 -4.87
CA ASN A 57 -21.20 0.21 -5.67
C ASN A 57 -21.62 1.01 -6.87
N ALA A 58 -21.56 0.41 -8.05
CA ALA A 58 -21.84 1.07 -9.32
C ALA A 58 -23.30 0.86 -9.79
N ASN A 59 -24.08 0.06 -9.10
CA ASN A 59 -25.50 -0.14 -9.43
C ASN A 59 -26.38 -0.38 -8.20
N TYR A 60 -27.67 -0.12 -8.36
CA TYR A 60 -28.71 -0.52 -7.43
C TYR A 60 -29.60 -1.55 -8.09
N ASP A 61 -29.51 -2.78 -7.62
CA ASP A 61 -30.28 -3.89 -8.15
C ASP A 61 -31.26 -4.52 -7.16
N GLY A 62 -31.43 -3.91 -5.97
CA GLY A 62 -32.32 -4.40 -4.92
C GLY A 62 -31.79 -5.60 -4.14
N HIS A 63 -30.52 -5.96 -4.32
CA HIS A 63 -29.85 -7.09 -3.66
C HIS A 63 -28.63 -6.65 -2.89
N PHE A 64 -28.17 -7.51 -1.99
CA PHE A 64 -26.87 -7.30 -1.34
C PHE A 64 -25.75 -7.60 -2.32
N HIS A 65 -24.78 -6.71 -2.34
CA HIS A 65 -23.54 -6.93 -3.08
C HIS A 65 -22.56 -7.75 -2.23
N THR A 66 -21.98 -8.76 -2.84
CA THR A 66 -21.01 -9.63 -2.19
C THR A 66 -19.71 -9.62 -2.96
N PHE A 67 -18.60 -9.47 -2.25
CA PHE A 67 -17.27 -9.52 -2.87
C PHE A 67 -16.27 -10.24 -1.98
N ASN A 68 -15.24 -10.74 -2.62
CA ASN A 68 -14.06 -11.31 -1.98
C ASN A 68 -12.85 -10.43 -2.25
N VAL A 69 -11.96 -10.38 -1.28
CA VAL A 69 -10.59 -9.89 -1.45
C VAL A 69 -9.65 -11.06 -1.30
N GLU A 70 -8.85 -11.31 -2.32
CA GLU A 70 -7.85 -12.35 -2.33
C GLU A 70 -6.45 -11.74 -2.31
N PHE A 71 -5.58 -12.28 -1.49
CA PHE A 71 -4.17 -11.94 -1.45
C PHE A 71 -3.35 -13.18 -1.80
N ASN A 72 -2.57 -13.11 -2.88
CA ASN A 72 -1.79 -14.24 -3.40
C ASN A 72 -2.62 -15.52 -3.58
N GLY A 73 -3.85 -15.39 -4.09
CA GLY A 73 -4.78 -16.48 -4.32
C GLY A 73 -5.48 -17.04 -3.06
N ASN A 74 -5.28 -16.42 -1.91
CA ASN A 74 -6.00 -16.78 -0.68
C ASN A 74 -7.03 -15.71 -0.35
N THR A 75 -8.28 -16.08 -0.12
CA THR A 75 -9.32 -15.15 0.35
C THR A 75 -8.98 -14.69 1.76
N ILE A 76 -8.81 -13.39 1.92
CA ILE A 76 -8.48 -12.74 3.21
C ILE A 76 -9.65 -11.95 3.79
N PHE A 77 -10.62 -11.60 2.95
CA PHE A 77 -11.79 -10.85 3.37
C PHE A 77 -12.98 -11.13 2.46
N THR A 78 -14.17 -11.13 3.03
CA THR A 78 -15.44 -11.23 2.32
C THR A 78 -16.45 -10.31 2.98
N ASP A 79 -17.19 -9.54 2.18
CA ASP A 79 -18.36 -8.80 2.65
C ASP A 79 -19.60 -9.19 1.83
N ASN A 80 -20.73 -9.34 2.50
CA ASN A 80 -22.03 -9.61 1.94
C ASN A 80 -23.12 -8.70 2.50
N THR A 81 -22.73 -7.60 3.11
CA THR A 81 -23.65 -6.69 3.82
C THR A 81 -23.96 -5.40 3.06
N ILE A 82 -23.28 -5.18 1.92
CA ILE A 82 -23.45 -3.97 1.12
C ILE A 82 -24.82 -3.98 0.43
N PHE A 83 -25.61 -2.92 0.62
CA PHE A 83 -26.91 -2.79 -0.03
C PHE A 83 -27.04 -1.42 -0.70
N GLY A 84 -27.51 -1.41 -1.94
CA GLY A 84 -27.74 -0.20 -2.71
C GLY A 84 -26.45 0.52 -3.13
N TYR A 85 -26.62 1.76 -3.57
CA TYR A 85 -25.48 2.63 -3.86
C TYR A 85 -24.78 3.06 -2.58
N GLY A 86 -23.46 3.16 -2.61
CA GLY A 86 -22.71 3.67 -1.47
C GLY A 86 -21.20 3.61 -1.63
N ARG A 87 -20.55 4.37 -0.75
CA ARG A 87 -19.12 4.30 -0.53
C ARG A 87 -18.86 3.48 0.72
N HIS A 88 -17.94 2.55 0.63
CA HIS A 88 -17.58 1.66 1.72
C HIS A 88 -16.07 1.74 1.97
N ASP A 89 -15.70 1.98 3.21
CA ASP A 89 -14.30 2.01 3.64
C ASP A 89 -14.04 0.76 4.49
N TYR A 90 -12.99 0.02 4.14
CA TYR A 90 -12.59 -1.22 4.79
C TYR A 90 -11.16 -1.13 5.31
N ASN A 91 -10.93 -1.79 6.42
CA ASN A 91 -9.60 -2.07 6.93
C ASN A 91 -9.51 -3.58 7.24
N PHE A 92 -8.50 -4.24 6.72
CA PHE A 92 -8.27 -5.66 7.00
C PHE A 92 -6.77 -5.98 7.10
N ASN A 93 -6.47 -6.97 7.94
CA ASN A 93 -5.11 -7.45 8.10
C ASN A 93 -4.73 -8.42 6.96
N ILE A 94 -3.48 -8.33 6.53
CA ILE A 94 -2.89 -9.27 5.58
C ILE A 94 -1.92 -10.16 6.36
N PRO A 95 -2.03 -11.50 6.29
CA PRO A 95 -1.10 -12.39 6.97
C PRO A 95 0.35 -12.11 6.60
N ALA A 96 1.20 -11.80 7.57
CA ALA A 96 2.60 -11.41 7.33
C ALA A 96 3.39 -12.47 6.55
N ALA A 97 3.10 -13.75 6.79
CA ALA A 97 3.71 -14.86 6.06
C ALA A 97 3.37 -14.89 4.55
N SER A 98 2.42 -14.05 4.11
CA SER A 98 1.94 -13.99 2.73
C SER A 98 2.53 -12.83 1.93
N LEU A 99 3.59 -12.16 2.39
CA LEU A 99 4.24 -11.06 1.68
C LEU A 99 5.59 -11.45 1.06
N PRO A 100 5.64 -12.23 -0.03
CA PRO A 100 6.84 -12.38 -0.85
C PRO A 100 7.18 -11.09 -1.60
N LEU A 101 8.27 -11.06 -2.36
CA LEU A 101 8.70 -9.89 -3.14
C LEU A 101 7.65 -9.41 -4.14
N SER A 102 6.90 -10.32 -4.73
CA SER A 102 5.81 -10.01 -5.66
C SER A 102 4.51 -10.55 -5.12
N ASN A 103 3.51 -9.70 -5.05
CA ASN A 103 2.20 -10.03 -4.53
C ASN A 103 1.10 -9.60 -5.50
N SER A 104 -0.07 -10.19 -5.34
CA SER A 104 -1.28 -9.76 -6.00
C SER A 104 -2.40 -9.55 -4.99
N LEU A 105 -3.17 -8.50 -5.19
CA LEU A 105 -4.41 -8.22 -4.47
C LEU A 105 -5.53 -8.19 -5.49
N VAL A 106 -6.52 -9.06 -5.32
CA VAL A 106 -7.60 -9.26 -6.28
C VAL A 106 -8.94 -9.01 -5.60
N PHE A 107 -9.77 -8.19 -6.24
CA PHE A 107 -11.14 -7.93 -5.83
C PHE A 107 -12.08 -8.60 -6.83
N SER A 108 -12.92 -9.49 -6.36
CA SER A 108 -13.86 -10.24 -7.19
C SER A 108 -15.28 -10.22 -6.63
N GLY A 109 -16.25 -10.01 -7.51
CA GLY A 109 -17.66 -10.14 -7.13
C GLY A 109 -18.06 -11.60 -6.96
N VAL A 110 -18.98 -11.84 -6.03
CA VAL A 110 -19.58 -13.15 -5.81
C VAL A 110 -21.00 -13.14 -6.35
N ALA A 111 -21.40 -14.18 -7.07
CA ALA A 111 -22.77 -14.30 -7.57
C ALA A 111 -23.77 -14.30 -6.42
N ASN A 112 -24.78 -13.46 -6.52
CA ASN A 112 -25.94 -13.49 -5.66
C ASN A 112 -27.20 -13.85 -6.46
N SER A 113 -28.28 -14.19 -5.78
CA SER A 113 -29.50 -14.73 -6.39
C SER A 113 -30.35 -13.64 -7.06
N GLY A 114 -29.80 -12.81 -7.93
CA GLY A 114 -30.65 -11.93 -8.71
C GLY A 114 -30.07 -10.59 -9.19
N GLY A 115 -28.84 -10.26 -8.88
CA GLY A 115 -28.27 -8.97 -9.25
C GLY A 115 -26.96 -9.02 -10.00
N THR A 116 -26.57 -7.91 -10.65
CA THR A 116 -25.31 -7.77 -11.38
C THR A 116 -24.13 -7.45 -10.49
N ASN A 117 -24.35 -7.00 -9.26
CA ASN A 117 -23.33 -6.84 -8.23
C ASN A 117 -22.07 -6.06 -8.72
N LEU A 118 -22.30 -4.91 -9.40
CA LEU A 118 -21.22 -4.09 -9.92
C LEU A 118 -20.57 -3.25 -8.82
N MET A 119 -19.27 -3.41 -8.67
CA MET A 119 -18.45 -2.69 -7.69
C MET A 119 -17.17 -2.19 -8.32
N SER A 120 -16.53 -1.23 -7.69
CA SER A 120 -15.26 -0.67 -8.12
C SER A 120 -14.40 -0.26 -6.93
N VAL A 121 -13.08 -0.45 -7.04
CA VAL A 121 -12.10 0.03 -6.06
C VAL A 121 -11.69 1.45 -6.41
N THR A 122 -11.91 2.39 -5.50
CA THR A 122 -11.50 3.79 -5.68
C THR A 122 -10.02 3.98 -5.33
N TYR A 123 -9.58 3.39 -4.23
CA TYR A 123 -8.17 3.29 -3.88
C TYR A 123 -7.94 2.14 -2.91
N PHE A 124 -6.69 1.69 -2.83
CA PHE A 124 -6.22 0.95 -1.68
C PHE A 124 -4.86 1.48 -1.19
N LYS A 125 -4.58 1.28 0.07
CA LYS A 125 -3.33 1.63 0.71
C LYS A 125 -2.84 0.40 1.48
N LEU A 126 -1.71 -0.14 1.09
CA LEU A 126 -1.03 -1.20 1.82
C LEU A 126 -0.06 -0.58 2.83
N GLN A 127 -0.18 -0.98 4.09
CA GLN A 127 0.77 -0.67 5.16
C GLN A 127 1.45 -1.96 5.61
N TYR A 128 2.76 -1.98 5.56
CA TYR A 128 3.53 -3.13 5.98
C TYR A 128 4.90 -2.69 6.52
N PRO A 129 5.49 -3.47 7.44
CA PRO A 129 6.85 -3.24 7.88
C PRO A 129 7.82 -3.58 6.75
N HIS A 130 8.51 -2.58 6.25
CA HIS A 130 9.46 -2.75 5.16
C HIS A 130 10.84 -3.09 5.72
N ALA A 131 11.51 -4.11 5.16
CA ALA A 131 12.92 -4.32 5.39
C ALA A 131 13.73 -3.21 4.69
N ASN A 132 14.88 -2.87 5.26
CA ASN A 132 15.77 -1.90 4.63
C ASN A 132 16.54 -2.53 3.45
N SER A 133 15.80 -3.10 2.49
CA SER A 133 16.36 -3.71 1.28
C SER A 133 15.62 -3.16 0.06
N PHE A 134 16.36 -2.67 -0.90
CA PHE A 134 15.78 -2.10 -2.12
C PHE A 134 15.53 -3.13 -3.22
N ASN A 135 15.99 -4.38 -3.08
CA ASN A 135 15.76 -5.47 -4.04
C ASN A 135 15.94 -5.07 -5.52
N GLY A 136 16.88 -4.17 -5.78
CA GLY A 136 17.15 -3.67 -7.13
C GLY A 136 16.26 -2.51 -7.56
N GLU A 137 15.56 -1.85 -6.68
CA GLU A 137 14.90 -0.59 -6.99
C GLU A 137 15.93 0.45 -7.46
N LEU A 138 15.65 1.10 -8.58
CA LEU A 138 16.59 2.03 -9.21
C LEU A 138 16.57 3.42 -8.56
N GLU A 139 15.46 3.80 -7.95
CA GLU A 139 15.29 5.08 -7.31
C GLU A 139 14.96 4.92 -5.82
N PRO A 140 15.97 4.92 -4.96
CA PRO A 140 15.76 4.82 -3.53
C PRO A 140 15.23 6.14 -2.99
N PHE A 141 13.94 6.25 -2.88
CA PHE A 141 13.25 7.32 -2.20
C PHE A 141 12.38 6.68 -1.12
N GLN A 142 12.83 6.72 0.11
CA GLN A 142 12.15 6.01 1.18
C GLN A 142 11.95 6.87 2.41
N PHE A 143 10.69 7.00 2.85
CA PHE A 143 10.37 7.47 4.19
C PHE A 143 10.45 6.32 5.19
N PHE A 144 11.07 6.56 6.31
CA PHE A 144 11.18 5.58 7.39
C PHE A 144 11.31 6.27 8.75
N SER A 145 10.99 5.54 9.80
CA SER A 145 11.25 5.98 11.16
C SER A 145 12.37 5.15 11.77
N VAL A 146 13.19 5.80 12.57
CA VAL A 146 14.27 5.15 13.31
C VAL A 146 14.26 5.58 14.76
N SER A 147 14.42 4.62 15.67
CA SER A 147 14.57 4.86 17.11
C SER A 147 15.67 3.97 17.67
N ASN A 148 16.32 4.47 18.72
CA ASN A 148 17.27 3.71 19.52
C ASN A 148 17.31 4.33 20.91
N GLY A 149 17.49 3.53 21.97
CA GLY A 149 17.68 4.02 23.33
C GLY A 149 18.97 4.82 23.56
N GLY A 150 19.89 4.82 22.60
CA GLY A 150 21.15 5.58 22.64
C GLY A 150 21.06 6.94 21.95
N SER A 151 22.21 7.59 21.80
CA SER A 151 22.32 8.90 21.13
C SER A 151 22.26 8.80 19.59
N LYS A 152 22.59 7.65 19.01
CA LYS A 152 22.66 7.41 17.57
C LYS A 152 22.10 6.04 17.23
N ALA A 153 21.44 5.93 16.08
CA ALA A 153 21.00 4.68 15.47
C ALA A 153 21.74 4.44 14.16
N ARG A 154 22.24 3.23 13.97
CA ARG A 154 22.78 2.80 12.68
C ARG A 154 21.65 2.27 11.82
N VAL A 155 21.62 2.69 10.57
CA VAL A 155 20.71 2.19 9.55
C VAL A 155 21.53 1.66 8.38
N ASP A 156 21.24 0.43 7.98
CA ASP A 156 21.86 -0.26 6.85
C ASP A 156 20.77 -0.54 5.81
N PHE A 157 20.99 -0.10 4.58
CA PHE A 157 20.12 -0.42 3.45
C PHE A 157 20.88 -1.35 2.53
N THR A 158 20.30 -2.52 2.26
CA THR A 158 20.90 -3.55 1.40
C THR A 158 20.34 -3.48 -0.02
N ASP A 159 20.98 -4.19 -0.92
CA ASP A 159 20.57 -4.33 -2.33
C ASP A 159 20.42 -2.99 -3.09
N PHE A 160 21.20 -2.01 -2.67
CA PHE A 160 21.22 -0.71 -3.30
C PHE A 160 22.02 -0.76 -4.61
N LEU A 161 21.33 -0.85 -5.74
CA LEU A 161 21.92 -1.07 -7.06
C LEU A 161 22.08 0.22 -7.89
N ASN A 162 21.99 1.38 -7.31
CA ASN A 162 22.13 2.63 -8.05
C ASN A 162 23.47 2.70 -8.78
N SER A 163 23.40 2.83 -10.11
CA SER A 163 24.57 2.81 -11.01
C SER A 163 25.30 4.14 -11.12
N ASP A 164 24.69 5.25 -10.66
CA ASP A 164 25.26 6.60 -10.87
C ASP A 164 26.35 7.00 -9.87
N ASN A 165 26.63 6.16 -8.89
CA ASN A 165 27.57 6.43 -7.79
C ASN A 165 27.33 7.77 -7.07
N SER A 166 26.15 8.35 -7.21
CA SER A 166 25.81 9.62 -6.54
C SER A 166 25.80 9.43 -5.02
N THR A 167 26.23 10.46 -4.32
CA THR A 167 26.13 10.48 -2.86
C THR A 167 24.67 10.62 -2.48
N ARG A 168 24.17 9.67 -1.70
CA ARG A 168 22.84 9.70 -1.11
C ARG A 168 22.88 10.33 0.27
N PHE A 169 21.74 10.89 0.67
CA PHE A 169 21.61 11.56 1.94
C PHE A 169 20.37 11.07 2.66
N ILE A 170 20.44 11.09 3.98
CA ILE A 170 19.25 10.93 4.81
C ILE A 170 18.90 12.30 5.39
N TYR A 171 17.66 12.69 5.19
CA TYR A 171 17.10 13.90 5.75
C TYR A 171 16.27 13.53 6.99
N ILE A 172 16.62 14.09 8.14
CA ILE A 172 15.84 13.94 9.38
C ILE A 172 14.84 15.08 9.41
N ILE A 173 13.56 14.74 9.50
CA ILE A 173 12.44 15.68 9.48
C ILE A 173 11.92 15.84 10.91
N ALA A 174 12.03 17.03 11.49
CA ALA A 174 11.59 17.32 12.84
C ALA A 174 10.80 18.65 12.87
N GLY A 175 9.48 18.56 12.76
CA GLY A 175 8.63 19.74 12.61
C GLY A 175 9.04 20.54 11.37
N ASP A 176 9.38 21.82 11.56
CA ASP A 176 9.79 22.72 10.48
C ASP A 176 11.31 22.68 10.18
N THR A 177 12.03 21.75 10.81
CA THR A 177 13.48 21.64 10.61
C THR A 177 13.85 20.36 9.88
N VAL A 178 14.82 20.49 8.97
CA VAL A 178 15.38 19.36 8.23
C VAL A 178 16.89 19.35 8.46
N SER A 179 17.40 18.21 8.95
CA SER A 179 18.83 17.98 9.12
C SER A 179 19.31 16.92 8.12
N LYS A 180 20.53 17.06 7.63
CA LYS A 180 21.09 16.17 6.61
C LYS A 180 22.16 15.27 7.21
N VAL A 181 22.09 13.99 6.92
CA VAL A 181 23.08 12.97 7.30
C VAL A 181 23.67 12.36 6.03
N THR A 182 25.00 12.32 5.97
CA THR A 182 25.71 11.69 4.85
C THR A 182 25.68 10.18 5.02
N THR A 183 25.43 9.47 3.92
CA THR A 183 25.55 8.02 3.87
C THR A 183 26.95 7.58 3.43
N VAL A 184 27.34 6.37 3.80
CA VAL A 184 28.53 5.69 3.33
C VAL A 184 28.10 4.48 2.51
N ARG A 185 28.63 4.35 1.31
CA ARG A 185 28.33 3.22 0.43
C ARG A 185 29.51 2.25 0.35
N THR A 186 29.21 0.97 0.45
CA THR A 186 30.17 -0.12 0.22
C THR A 186 29.49 -1.20 -0.64
N GLY A 187 29.78 -1.20 -1.93
CA GLY A 187 29.09 -2.07 -2.89
C GLY A 187 27.58 -1.75 -2.95
N ASN A 188 26.76 -2.74 -2.66
CA ASN A 188 25.30 -2.62 -2.61
C ASN A 188 24.78 -2.27 -1.22
N LEU A 189 25.63 -1.98 -0.27
CA LEU A 189 25.28 -1.60 1.10
C LEU A 189 25.42 -0.09 1.25
N LEU A 190 24.34 0.57 1.67
CA LEU A 190 24.31 1.98 2.03
C LEU A 190 24.09 2.10 3.53
N GLN A 191 24.94 2.86 4.21
CA GLN A 191 24.95 2.94 5.67
C GLN A 191 24.87 4.37 6.15
N ALA A 192 24.20 4.59 7.27
CA ALA A 192 24.16 5.87 7.95
C ALA A 192 24.14 5.73 9.45
N LEU A 193 24.61 6.75 10.15
CA LEU A 193 24.52 6.89 11.59
C LEU A 193 23.67 8.11 11.93
N ILE A 194 22.45 7.87 12.35
CA ILE A 194 21.42 8.90 12.55
C ILE A 194 21.42 9.34 14.03
N PRO A 195 21.55 10.63 14.34
CA PRO A 195 21.42 11.12 15.70
C PRO A 195 19.95 11.06 16.14
N VAL A 196 19.63 10.15 17.06
CA VAL A 196 18.27 9.94 17.60
C VAL A 196 18.06 10.55 18.98
N ASN A 197 19.12 10.72 19.76
CA ASN A 197 19.08 11.32 21.11
C ASN A 197 17.99 10.70 22.02
N GLY A 198 17.86 9.38 21.96
CA GLY A 198 16.90 8.62 22.75
C GLY A 198 15.44 8.69 22.28
N GLY A 199 15.16 9.33 21.15
CA GLY A 199 13.81 9.46 20.58
C GLY A 199 13.68 8.95 19.16
N GLU A 200 12.44 8.77 18.70
CA GLU A 200 12.13 8.43 17.32
C GLU A 200 12.40 9.61 16.39
N LYS A 201 12.91 9.33 15.21
CA LYS A 201 13.15 10.31 14.13
C LYS A 201 12.49 9.84 12.84
N ASN A 202 11.76 10.74 12.20
CA ASN A 202 11.25 10.55 10.85
C ASN A 202 12.32 10.96 9.85
N CYS A 203 12.57 10.10 8.90
CA CYS A 203 13.67 10.23 7.96
C CYS A 203 13.20 10.02 6.52
N LEU A 204 13.91 10.66 5.60
CA LEU A 204 13.78 10.46 4.17
C LEU A 204 15.16 10.12 3.60
N LEU A 205 15.31 8.98 2.98
CA LEU A 205 16.43 8.69 2.10
C LEU A 205 16.15 9.26 0.70
N ALA A 206 17.10 10.01 0.12
CA ALA A 206 17.01 10.59 -1.23
C ALA A 206 18.40 10.75 -1.87
#